data_f832640cdae5fb7d39ef65c21f49206b
#
_entry.id   f832640cdae5fb7d39ef65c21f49206b
#
_cell.length_a   1.000
_cell.length_b   1.000
_cell.length_c   1.000
_cell.angle_alpha   90.00
_cell.angle_beta   90.00
_cell.angle_gamma   90.00
#
_symmetry.space_group_name_H-M   'P 1'
#
loop_
_entity.id
_entity.type
_entity.pdbx_description
1 polymer ?
#
loop_
_entity_poly.entity_id
_entity_poly.type
_entity_poly.pdbx_seq_one_letter_code
_entity_poly.pdbx_strand_id
1 'polypeptide(L)'
;MIIKYLKILLATSLLHISVYSHCQIPCGIYSDAAQIMQIKEDLSTIEKAMNEINYLSTKSDPQSLNQVNRWVATKENHAQNIQDIVSKYFLTQRIKKSSDNYVKKITFLHELLISAMKCKQTLDRK
;
A
#
# COMPACT_ATOMS: atom_id res chain seq x y z
N MET A 1 -54.25 -0.58 13.94
CA MET A 1 -53.45 -0.95 12.75
C MET A 1 -52.50 0.17 12.31
N ILE A 2 -52.93 1.41 12.18
CA ILE A 2 -52.13 2.58 11.73
C ILE A 2 -50.88 2.84 12.59
N ILE A 3 -50.98 2.74 13.93
CA ILE A 3 -49.85 2.98 14.85
C ILE A 3 -48.72 1.98 14.66
N LYS A 4 -49.02 0.76 14.26
CA LYS A 4 -48.03 -0.30 14.00
C LYS A 4 -47.19 0.02 12.73
N TYR A 5 -47.86 0.50 11.68
CA TYR A 5 -47.19 0.91 10.45
C TYR A 5 -46.38 2.21 10.61
N LEU A 6 -46.87 3.14 11.45
CA LEU A 6 -46.16 4.37 11.75
C LEU A 6 -44.85 4.10 12.51
N LYS A 7 -44.83 3.13 13.45
CA LYS A 7 -43.60 2.70 14.14
C LYS A 7 -42.60 2.03 13.22
N ILE A 8 -43.08 1.24 12.23
CA ILE A 8 -42.22 0.58 11.23
C ILE A 8 -41.63 1.65 10.30
N LEU A 9 -42.42 2.61 9.84
CA LEU A 9 -41.96 3.71 8.99
C LEU A 9 -40.91 4.59 9.70
N LEU A 10 -41.09 4.86 10.99
CA LEU A 10 -40.13 5.61 11.78
C LEU A 10 -38.84 4.83 12.01
N ALA A 11 -38.91 3.52 12.23
CA ALA A 11 -37.75 2.66 12.40
C ALA A 11 -36.91 2.52 11.10
N THR A 12 -37.56 2.49 9.93
CA THR A 12 -36.85 2.44 8.64
C THR A 12 -36.21 3.77 8.25
N SER A 13 -36.76 4.91 8.68
CA SER A 13 -36.17 6.22 8.41
C SER A 13 -34.89 6.50 9.23
N LEU A 14 -34.74 5.85 10.38
CA LEU A 14 -33.53 5.94 11.22
C LEU A 14 -32.35 5.10 10.73
N LEU A 15 -32.57 4.21 9.74
CA LEU A 15 -31.54 3.36 9.15
C LEU A 15 -30.80 4.00 7.96
N HIS A 16 -31.10 5.23 7.59
CA HIS A 16 -30.34 6.00 6.62
C HIS A 16 -29.10 6.61 7.29
N ILE A 17 -28.23 5.75 7.83
CA ILE A 17 -26.86 6.14 8.10
C ILE A 17 -26.25 6.37 6.72
N SER A 18 -26.06 7.64 6.34
CA SER A 18 -25.23 8.00 5.20
C SER A 18 -23.84 7.46 5.48
N VAL A 19 -23.54 6.28 4.97
CA VAL A 19 -22.17 5.76 4.90
C VAL A 19 -21.46 6.66 3.91
N TYR A 20 -20.92 7.75 4.40
CA TYR A 20 -19.91 8.50 3.66
C TYR A 20 -18.71 7.57 3.56
N SER A 21 -18.59 6.90 2.45
CA SER A 21 -17.39 6.16 2.06
C SER A 21 -16.29 7.18 1.78
N HIS A 22 -15.70 7.71 2.84
CA HIS A 22 -14.58 8.61 2.76
C HIS A 22 -13.29 7.80 2.82
N CYS A 23 -12.48 7.87 1.76
CA CYS A 23 -11.11 7.40 1.70
C CYS A 23 -10.88 5.94 2.12
N GLN A 24 -10.11 5.20 1.37
CA GLN A 24 -9.63 3.86 1.75
C GLN A 24 -8.86 3.87 3.07
N ILE A 25 -8.30 5.00 3.44
CA ILE A 25 -7.61 5.26 4.71
C ILE A 25 -8.30 6.46 5.37
N PRO A 26 -8.73 6.37 6.64
CA PRO A 26 -9.38 7.48 7.33
C PRO A 26 -8.53 8.75 7.30
N CYS A 27 -9.10 9.86 6.82
CA CYS A 27 -8.41 11.15 6.75
C CYS A 27 -7.93 11.60 8.14
N GLY A 28 -6.66 12.05 8.22
CA GLY A 28 -6.08 12.63 9.42
C GLY A 28 -5.55 11.64 10.47
N ILE A 29 -5.69 10.32 10.27
CA ILE A 29 -5.09 9.31 11.16
C ILE A 29 -3.60 9.12 10.86
N TYR A 30 -3.23 9.13 9.58
CA TYR A 30 -1.85 8.91 9.16
C TYR A 30 -1.16 10.22 8.82
N SER A 31 0.10 10.37 9.24
CA SER A 31 0.96 11.50 8.86
C SER A 31 1.80 11.15 7.65
N ASP A 32 2.11 12.16 6.82
CA ASP A 32 3.01 11.99 5.67
C ASP A 32 4.38 11.44 6.12
N ALA A 33 4.89 11.93 7.26
CA ALA A 33 6.15 11.47 7.81
C ALA A 33 6.14 9.97 8.16
N ALA A 34 5.06 9.49 8.79
CA ALA A 34 4.91 8.08 9.13
C ALA A 34 4.85 7.19 7.87
N GLN A 35 4.13 7.63 6.83
CA GLN A 35 4.06 6.90 5.57
C GLN A 35 5.40 6.87 4.82
N ILE A 36 6.16 7.97 4.86
CA ILE A 36 7.51 8.03 4.27
C ILE A 36 8.48 7.11 5.06
N MET A 37 8.38 7.07 6.38
CA MET A 37 9.19 6.15 7.19
C MET A 37 8.86 4.70 6.87
N GLN A 38 7.59 4.36 6.70
CA GLN A 38 7.18 3.01 6.32
C GLN A 38 7.75 2.61 4.95
N ILE A 39 7.69 3.50 3.95
CA ILE A 39 8.32 3.27 2.64
C ILE A 39 9.83 3.02 2.77
N LYS A 40 10.53 3.76 3.63
CA LYS A 40 11.97 3.56 3.86
C LYS A 40 12.27 2.20 4.49
N GLU A 41 11.44 1.77 5.44
CA GLU A 41 11.55 0.45 6.06
C GLU A 41 11.29 -0.66 5.04
N ASP A 42 10.27 -0.51 4.20
CA ASP A 42 9.97 -1.45 3.12
C ASP A 42 11.14 -1.55 2.13
N LEU A 43 11.73 -0.42 1.73
CA LEU A 43 12.90 -0.40 0.84
C LEU A 43 14.11 -1.12 1.46
N SER A 44 14.39 -0.88 2.73
CA SER A 44 15.47 -1.56 3.47
C SER A 44 15.23 -3.08 3.53
N THR A 45 13.98 -3.49 3.75
CA THR A 45 13.60 -4.91 3.78
C THR A 45 13.71 -5.56 2.41
N ILE A 46 13.30 -4.87 1.33
CA ILE A 46 13.46 -5.33 -0.05
C ILE A 46 14.94 -5.52 -0.38
N GLU A 47 15.79 -4.56 -0.02
CA GLU A 47 17.23 -4.66 -0.25
C GLU A 47 17.85 -5.86 0.46
N LYS A 48 17.50 -6.07 1.73
CA LYS A 48 17.93 -7.24 2.48
C LYS A 48 17.45 -8.53 1.83
N ALA A 49 16.17 -8.59 1.44
CA ALA A 49 15.61 -9.78 0.79
C ALA A 49 16.33 -10.11 -0.53
N MET A 50 16.66 -9.12 -1.36
CA MET A 50 17.42 -9.32 -2.60
C MET A 50 18.82 -9.87 -2.33
N ASN A 51 19.50 -9.39 -1.29
CA ASN A 51 20.82 -9.90 -0.89
C ASN A 51 20.74 -11.36 -0.43
N GLU A 52 19.76 -11.68 0.41
CA GLU A 52 19.55 -13.03 0.92
C GLU A 52 19.18 -14.01 -0.20
N ILE A 53 18.33 -13.61 -1.15
CA ILE A 53 17.98 -14.44 -2.31
C ILE A 53 19.24 -14.73 -3.14
N ASN A 54 20.03 -13.70 -3.46
CA ASN A 54 21.27 -13.87 -4.24
C ASN A 54 22.26 -14.81 -3.53
N TYR A 55 22.42 -14.66 -2.23
CA TYR A 55 23.31 -15.54 -1.44
C TYR A 55 22.80 -16.98 -1.35
N LEU A 56 21.52 -17.17 -1.04
CA LEU A 56 20.93 -18.49 -0.84
C LEU A 56 20.74 -19.26 -2.16
N SER A 57 20.53 -18.56 -3.28
CA SER A 57 20.36 -19.18 -4.60
C SER A 57 21.64 -19.88 -5.11
N THR A 58 22.80 -19.61 -4.51
CA THR A 58 24.03 -20.35 -4.81
C THR A 58 24.09 -21.73 -4.15
N LYS A 59 23.12 -22.05 -3.28
CA LYS A 59 23.04 -23.29 -2.51
C LYS A 59 21.91 -24.17 -3.04
N SER A 60 22.09 -25.50 -2.96
CA SER A 60 21.15 -26.49 -3.48
C SER A 60 20.45 -27.32 -2.39
N ASP A 61 20.75 -27.06 -1.11
CA ASP A 61 20.13 -27.79 -0.03
C ASP A 61 18.67 -27.37 0.20
N PRO A 62 17.80 -28.27 0.71
CA PRO A 62 16.37 -28.00 0.86
C PRO A 62 16.06 -26.82 1.79
N GLN A 63 16.89 -26.58 2.80
CA GLN A 63 16.68 -25.47 3.74
C GLN A 63 16.94 -24.13 3.05
N SER A 64 18.00 -24.01 2.27
CA SER A 64 18.30 -22.80 1.49
C SER A 64 17.19 -22.52 0.49
N LEU A 65 16.68 -23.51 -0.23
CA LEU A 65 15.55 -23.36 -1.15
C LEU A 65 14.27 -22.87 -0.44
N ASN A 66 13.98 -23.42 0.74
CA ASN A 66 12.86 -22.95 1.56
C ASN A 66 13.03 -21.49 1.96
N GLN A 67 14.22 -21.06 2.37
CA GLN A 67 14.50 -19.67 2.74
C GLN A 67 14.43 -18.71 1.54
N VAL A 68 14.89 -19.12 0.35
CA VAL A 68 14.72 -18.33 -0.89
C VAL A 68 13.25 -18.00 -1.12
N ASN A 69 12.36 -18.99 -1.06
CA ASN A 69 10.93 -18.78 -1.25
C ASN A 69 10.34 -17.78 -0.24
N ARG A 70 10.77 -17.83 1.00
CA ARG A 70 10.32 -16.89 2.03
C ARG A 70 10.83 -15.47 1.77
N TRP A 71 12.08 -15.31 1.35
CA TRP A 71 12.62 -14.00 1.00
C TRP A 71 12.00 -13.41 -0.25
N VAL A 72 11.66 -14.24 -1.25
CA VAL A 72 10.89 -13.80 -2.43
C VAL A 72 9.54 -13.25 -1.99
N ALA A 73 8.78 -13.98 -1.17
CA ALA A 73 7.49 -13.51 -0.66
C ALA A 73 7.63 -12.21 0.16
N THR A 74 8.66 -12.11 1.01
CA THR A 74 8.94 -10.89 1.77
C THR A 74 9.20 -9.69 0.84
N LYS A 75 10.09 -9.86 -0.15
CA LYS A 75 10.39 -8.83 -1.15
C LYS A 75 9.13 -8.35 -1.88
N GLU A 76 8.28 -9.26 -2.29
CA GLU A 76 7.06 -8.92 -3.02
C GLU A 76 6.02 -8.22 -2.14
N ASN A 77 5.85 -8.67 -0.91
CA ASN A 77 4.91 -8.05 0.03
C ASN A 77 5.31 -6.61 0.38
N HIS A 78 6.59 -6.36 0.63
CA HIS A 78 7.08 -5.01 0.92
C HIS A 78 7.02 -4.09 -0.29
N ALA A 79 7.30 -4.59 -1.50
CA ALA A 79 7.10 -3.84 -2.73
C ALA A 79 5.61 -3.52 -2.99
N GLN A 80 4.71 -4.47 -2.68
CA GLN A 80 3.27 -4.22 -2.73
C GLN A 80 2.84 -3.14 -1.73
N ASN A 81 3.37 -3.18 -0.51
CA ASN A 81 3.05 -2.18 0.51
C ASN A 81 3.44 -0.76 0.06
N ILE A 82 4.61 -0.59 -0.56
CA ILE A 82 4.99 0.70 -1.18
C ILE A 82 3.96 1.14 -2.22
N GLN A 83 3.55 0.24 -3.13
CA GLN A 83 2.54 0.57 -4.15
C GLN A 83 1.20 0.97 -3.51
N ASP A 84 0.79 0.30 -2.45
CA ASP A 84 -0.43 0.60 -1.72
C ASP A 84 -0.38 1.97 -1.02
N ILE A 85 0.72 2.27 -0.34
CA ILE A 85 0.93 3.59 0.30
C ILE A 85 0.91 4.69 -0.77
N VAL A 86 1.65 4.52 -1.85
CA VAL A 86 1.72 5.54 -2.91
C VAL A 86 0.37 5.76 -3.56
N SER A 87 -0.33 4.70 -3.96
CA SER A 87 -1.61 4.82 -4.68
C SER A 87 -2.76 5.27 -3.77
N LYS A 88 -2.92 4.63 -2.61
CA LYS A 88 -4.07 4.83 -1.72
C LYS A 88 -3.92 6.08 -0.84
N TYR A 89 -2.70 6.37 -0.38
CA TYR A 89 -2.46 7.51 0.50
C TYR A 89 -1.99 8.75 -0.29
N PHE A 90 -0.83 8.70 -0.95
CA PHE A 90 -0.29 9.90 -1.58
C PHE A 90 -1.09 10.34 -2.80
N LEU A 91 -1.24 9.50 -3.82
CA LEU A 91 -1.91 9.88 -5.07
C LEU A 91 -3.39 10.20 -4.87
N THR A 92 -4.09 9.40 -4.07
CA THR A 92 -5.54 9.55 -3.90
C THR A 92 -5.92 10.64 -2.93
N GLN A 93 -5.17 10.82 -1.83
CA GLN A 93 -5.59 11.70 -0.74
C GLN A 93 -4.75 12.96 -0.58
N ARG A 94 -3.42 12.89 -0.84
CA ARG A 94 -2.49 13.98 -0.51
C ARG A 94 -2.17 14.88 -1.68
N ILE A 95 -2.16 14.36 -2.90
CA ILE A 95 -1.81 15.13 -4.10
C ILE A 95 -3.08 15.70 -4.75
N LYS A 96 -3.25 17.00 -4.68
CA LYS A 96 -4.37 17.73 -5.28
C LYS A 96 -3.92 18.45 -6.54
N LYS A 97 -4.81 18.59 -7.53
CA LYS A 97 -4.54 19.32 -8.79
C LYS A 97 -4.08 20.76 -8.57
N SER A 98 -4.56 21.40 -7.48
CA SER A 98 -4.18 22.75 -7.07
C SER A 98 -2.86 22.83 -6.29
N SER A 99 -2.17 21.69 -6.05
CA SER A 99 -0.90 21.68 -5.31
C SER A 99 0.22 22.27 -6.14
N ASP A 100 1.09 23.05 -5.50
CA ASP A 100 2.33 23.46 -6.11
C ASP A 100 3.15 22.27 -6.57
N ASN A 101 3.76 22.38 -7.74
CA ASN A 101 4.54 21.32 -8.37
C ASN A 101 3.74 20.00 -8.60
N TYR A 102 2.43 20.10 -8.87
CA TYR A 102 1.56 18.93 -9.07
C TYR A 102 2.15 17.90 -10.03
N VAL A 103 2.54 18.34 -11.24
CA VAL A 103 3.10 17.44 -12.26
C VAL A 103 4.36 16.74 -11.76
N LYS A 104 5.29 17.48 -11.13
CA LYS A 104 6.52 16.90 -10.57
C LYS A 104 6.23 15.85 -9.49
N LYS A 105 5.25 16.10 -8.62
CA LYS A 105 4.83 15.14 -7.59
C LYS A 105 4.24 13.88 -8.20
N ILE A 106 3.36 14.01 -9.20
CA ILE A 106 2.76 12.87 -9.90
C ILE A 106 3.83 12.04 -10.61
N THR A 107 4.75 12.69 -11.34
CA THR A 107 5.83 11.99 -12.03
C THR A 107 6.68 11.18 -11.05
N PHE A 108 7.11 11.80 -9.94
CA PHE A 108 7.92 11.12 -8.92
C PHE A 108 7.19 9.93 -8.30
N LEU A 109 5.92 10.09 -7.93
CA LEU A 109 5.13 9.00 -7.34
C LEU A 109 4.87 7.87 -8.35
N HIS A 110 4.68 8.19 -9.63
CA HIS A 110 4.54 7.19 -10.69
C HIS A 110 5.86 6.41 -10.88
N GLU A 111 7.01 7.09 -10.90
CA GLU A 111 8.33 6.44 -10.96
C GLU A 111 8.55 5.49 -9.78
N LEU A 112 8.11 5.88 -8.58
CA LEU A 112 8.17 5.03 -7.39
C LEU A 112 7.29 3.78 -7.53
N LEU A 113 6.10 3.88 -8.11
CA LEU A 113 5.23 2.73 -8.40
C LEU A 113 5.90 1.75 -9.39
N ILE A 114 6.50 2.28 -10.46
CA ILE A 114 7.23 1.47 -11.46
C ILE A 114 8.44 0.80 -10.81
N SER A 115 9.19 1.51 -9.98
CA SER A 115 10.34 0.95 -9.27
C SER A 115 9.94 -0.17 -8.32
N ALA A 116 8.87 0.00 -7.56
CA ALA A 116 8.33 -1.05 -6.69
C ALA A 116 7.86 -2.27 -7.51
N MET A 117 7.24 -2.06 -8.68
CA MET A 117 6.90 -3.15 -9.60
C MET A 117 8.16 -3.90 -10.07
N LYS A 118 9.22 -3.20 -10.46
CA LYS A 118 10.48 -3.82 -10.87
C LYS A 118 11.10 -4.64 -9.74
N CYS A 119 11.04 -4.16 -8.48
CA CYS A 119 11.51 -4.92 -7.33
C CYS A 119 10.80 -6.28 -7.16
N LYS A 120 9.54 -6.41 -7.61
CA LYS A 120 8.86 -7.71 -7.65
C LYS A 120 9.42 -8.63 -8.73
N GLN A 121 9.70 -8.09 -9.91
CA GLN A 121 9.99 -8.84 -11.13
C GLN A 121 11.45 -9.29 -11.25
N THR A 122 12.38 -8.63 -10.58
CA THR A 122 13.81 -8.86 -10.76
C THR A 122 14.59 -8.73 -9.45
N LEU A 123 15.81 -9.24 -9.45
CA LEU A 123 16.84 -9.01 -8.43
C LEU A 123 17.87 -7.95 -8.91
N ASP A 124 17.69 -7.38 -10.08
CA ASP A 124 18.56 -6.32 -10.60
C ASP A 124 18.25 -4.98 -9.91
N ARG A 125 19.29 -4.28 -9.49
CA ARG A 125 19.20 -2.99 -8.78
C ARG A 125 19.28 -1.77 -9.72
N LYS A 126 19.26 -2.01 -11.04
CA LYS A 126 19.35 -0.95 -12.05
C LYS A 126 18.02 -0.29 -12.34
#